data_7d5382c183d7f7f80a0079805d4dd355
#
_entry.id   7d5382c183d7f7f80a0079805d4dd355
#
_cell.length_a   1.000
_cell.length_b   1.000
_cell.length_c   1.000
_cell.angle_alpha   90.00
_cell.angle_beta   90.00
_cell.angle_gamma   90.00
#
_symmetry.space_group_name_H-M   'P 1'
#
loop_
_entity.id
_entity.type
_entity.pdbx_description
1 polymer ?
#
loop_
_entity_poly.entity_id
_entity_poly.type
_entity_poly.pdbx_seq_one_letter_code
_entity_poly.pdbx_strand_id
1 'polypeptide(L)'
;EIGVPVGVIAAIVPSTNPTSTVCYKALIAIKAGCAIVFSPHPKAAKCTRAAAELLARAAEAAGAPAGAVGCLTVSQMAGTQELMGAPEVKLILATGGPGMVRSAYSSGKPAIGVGAGNGPAYIHTSADVPGAIAAIVRSKTFDNGTVCASEQSIIVEKSMESAVLEEAGRQGIYLMPTEEAGRLARLLFKPTGGLNPEIVGKSAIYLAEKAGFSVPKDTKVLMAREQEAGPTRPYSMEKLCPVLAFFVLDSEDAVLQKAVEVLRHEGSGHTFAIHARDEGVIRRFALEIPVSRFLVNAPAALGGIGAATGLFPALTLGCGAVGGSSTSNNISPMDLINLRRVAWGTEAMQQKQEHDSALVEMLTQKILERLG
;
A
#
# COMPACT_ATOMS: atom_id res chain seq x y z
N GLU A 1 19.93 7.64 -20.11
CA GLU A 1 19.60 7.86 -18.70
C GLU A 1 20.55 7.06 -17.80
N ILE A 2 20.93 7.64 -16.68
CA ILE A 2 21.80 7.01 -15.69
C ILE A 2 21.10 7.10 -14.33
N GLY A 3 20.85 5.95 -13.69
CA GLY A 3 20.29 5.88 -12.35
C GLY A 3 21.36 6.19 -11.28
N VAL A 4 21.05 7.09 -10.36
CA VAL A 4 21.89 7.37 -9.19
C VAL A 4 21.05 7.33 -7.91
N PRO A 5 21.59 6.85 -6.77
CA PRO A 5 20.87 6.80 -5.51
C PRO A 5 20.32 8.17 -5.10
N VAL A 6 19.13 8.22 -4.50
CA VAL A 6 18.60 9.47 -3.93
C VAL A 6 19.44 9.93 -2.74
N GLY A 7 20.07 9.01 -2.00
CA GLY A 7 20.91 9.31 -0.84
C GLY A 7 20.37 8.70 0.45
N VAL A 8 20.31 9.48 1.53
CA VAL A 8 19.81 9.02 2.84
C VAL A 8 18.30 9.09 2.89
N ILE A 9 17.67 7.99 3.33
CA ILE A 9 16.21 7.84 3.43
C ILE A 9 15.78 7.82 4.91
N ALA A 10 14.82 8.65 5.28
CA ALA A 10 14.12 8.53 6.54
C ALA A 10 12.92 7.61 6.37
N ALA A 11 12.85 6.51 7.10
CA ALA A 11 11.81 5.50 6.98
C ALA A 11 10.94 5.44 8.23
N ILE A 12 9.68 5.85 8.13
CA ILE A 12 8.71 5.76 9.20
C ILE A 12 8.07 4.37 9.18
N VAL A 13 8.05 3.69 10.32
CA VAL A 13 7.61 2.30 10.46
C VAL A 13 6.31 2.23 11.27
N PRO A 14 5.26 1.55 10.78
CA PRO A 14 4.00 1.40 11.49
C PRO A 14 4.10 0.36 12.63
N SER A 15 3.08 0.31 13.48
CA SER A 15 2.99 -0.73 14.53
C SER A 15 2.35 -2.03 14.06
N THR A 16 1.69 -2.05 12.91
CA THR A 16 0.93 -3.20 12.39
C THR A 16 1.82 -4.33 11.87
N ASN A 17 2.90 -3.99 11.15
CA ASN A 17 3.82 -4.95 10.54
C ASN A 17 5.28 -4.40 10.54
N PRO A 18 5.84 -4.10 11.73
CA PRO A 18 7.09 -3.35 11.85
C PRO A 18 8.30 -4.08 11.29
N THR A 19 8.46 -5.37 11.59
CA THR A 19 9.63 -6.16 11.18
C THR A 19 9.68 -6.37 9.66
N SER A 20 8.56 -6.76 9.05
CA SER A 20 8.47 -6.93 7.59
C SER A 20 8.66 -5.62 6.85
N THR A 21 8.15 -4.50 7.39
CA THR A 21 8.37 -3.16 6.83
C THR A 21 9.85 -2.78 6.87
N VAL A 22 10.55 -3.05 7.97
CA VAL A 22 12.00 -2.81 8.08
C VAL A 22 12.75 -3.65 7.07
N CYS A 23 12.48 -4.96 6.99
CA CYS A 23 13.12 -5.85 6.02
C CYS A 23 12.92 -5.35 4.58
N TYR A 24 11.68 -5.07 4.21
CA TYR A 24 11.35 -4.60 2.88
C TYR A 24 12.04 -3.28 2.55
N LYS A 25 11.91 -2.25 3.42
CA LYS A 25 12.50 -0.93 3.16
C LYS A 25 14.03 -0.95 3.14
N ALA A 26 14.67 -1.74 4.01
CA ALA A 26 16.12 -1.90 3.98
C ALA A 26 16.60 -2.54 2.67
N LEU A 27 15.94 -3.61 2.22
CA LEU A 27 16.30 -4.31 0.99
C LEU A 27 16.19 -3.41 -0.24
N ILE A 28 15.10 -2.66 -0.39
CA ILE A 28 14.94 -1.76 -1.54
C ILE A 28 15.93 -0.58 -1.48
N ALA A 29 16.22 -0.05 -0.28
CA ALA A 29 17.19 1.05 -0.10
C ALA A 29 18.61 0.61 -0.45
N ILE A 30 19.08 -0.51 0.12
CA ILE A 30 20.41 -1.07 -0.17
C ILE A 30 20.54 -1.40 -1.65
N LYS A 31 19.52 -2.04 -2.25
CA LYS A 31 19.52 -2.35 -3.69
C LYS A 31 19.59 -1.11 -4.57
N ALA A 32 19.05 0.02 -4.13
CA ALA A 32 19.14 1.30 -4.81
C ALA A 32 20.46 2.05 -4.52
N GLY A 33 21.32 1.54 -3.66
CA GLY A 33 22.56 2.21 -3.21
C GLY A 33 22.32 3.34 -2.20
N CYS A 34 21.17 3.34 -1.51
CA CYS A 34 20.79 4.34 -0.50
C CYS A 34 21.12 3.88 0.91
N ALA A 35 21.44 4.81 1.80
CA ALA A 35 21.39 4.58 3.24
C ALA A 35 19.95 4.82 3.76
N ILE A 36 19.59 4.15 4.86
CA ILE A 36 18.25 4.25 5.45
C ILE A 36 18.29 4.32 6.96
N VAL A 37 17.51 5.24 7.53
CA VAL A 37 17.35 5.39 8.99
C VAL A 37 15.88 5.18 9.35
N PHE A 38 15.60 4.21 10.20
CA PHE A 38 14.27 3.88 10.64
C PHE A 38 13.83 4.70 11.85
N SER A 39 12.63 5.25 11.79
CA SER A 39 11.93 5.82 12.94
C SER A 39 10.83 4.85 13.39
N PRO A 40 10.99 4.20 14.57
CA PRO A 40 10.06 3.19 15.03
C PRO A 40 8.81 3.79 15.64
N HIS A 41 7.66 3.14 15.45
CA HIS A 41 6.46 3.42 16.21
C HIS A 41 6.69 3.07 17.70
N PRO A 42 6.24 3.88 18.70
CA PRO A 42 6.48 3.63 20.12
C PRO A 42 6.11 2.22 20.60
N LYS A 43 4.96 1.68 20.15
CA LYS A 43 4.49 0.34 20.51
C LYS A 43 5.31 -0.80 19.87
N ALA A 44 6.12 -0.50 18.84
CA ALA A 44 6.91 -1.49 18.09
C ALA A 44 8.41 -1.19 18.12
N ALA A 45 8.87 -0.30 19.01
CA ALA A 45 10.25 0.18 19.03
C ALA A 45 11.29 -0.94 19.19
N LYS A 46 11.02 -1.91 20.07
CA LYS A 46 11.94 -3.03 20.33
C LYS A 46 12.14 -3.93 19.12
N CYS A 47 11.05 -4.39 18.49
CA CYS A 47 11.13 -5.29 17.33
C CYS A 47 11.63 -4.57 16.08
N THR A 48 11.25 -3.30 15.86
CA THR A 48 11.77 -2.46 14.78
C THR A 48 13.29 -2.34 14.87
N ARG A 49 13.81 -2.00 16.06
CA ARG A 49 15.26 -1.88 16.30
C ARG A 49 15.98 -3.18 16.08
N ALA A 50 15.51 -4.28 16.70
CA ALA A 50 16.11 -5.59 16.54
C ALA A 50 16.20 -6.03 15.07
N ALA A 51 15.13 -5.80 14.30
CA ALA A 51 15.14 -6.08 12.85
C ALA A 51 16.14 -5.21 12.09
N ALA A 52 16.21 -3.90 12.39
CA ALA A 52 17.15 -2.99 11.75
C ALA A 52 18.61 -3.35 12.07
N GLU A 53 18.92 -3.68 13.33
CA GLU A 53 20.25 -4.10 13.75
C GLU A 53 20.69 -5.42 13.10
N LEU A 54 19.74 -6.38 12.96
CA LEU A 54 20.03 -7.64 12.27
C LEU A 54 20.38 -7.39 10.80
N LEU A 55 19.60 -6.55 10.13
CA LEU A 55 19.81 -6.20 8.71
C LEU A 55 21.10 -5.35 8.53
N ALA A 56 21.41 -4.44 9.46
CA ALA A 56 22.66 -3.67 9.42
C ALA A 56 23.88 -4.61 9.43
N ARG A 57 23.93 -5.53 10.41
CA ARG A 57 25.02 -6.52 10.48
C ARG A 57 25.09 -7.42 9.24
N ALA A 58 23.94 -7.87 8.73
CA ALA A 58 23.90 -8.72 7.52
C ALA A 58 24.38 -7.96 6.27
N ALA A 59 24.00 -6.69 6.13
CA ALA A 59 24.43 -5.83 5.04
C ALA A 59 25.94 -5.54 5.11
N GLU A 60 26.46 -5.20 6.27
CA GLU A 60 27.90 -4.95 6.50
C GLU A 60 28.71 -6.22 6.23
N ALA A 61 28.27 -7.38 6.70
CA ALA A 61 28.91 -8.67 6.42
C ALA A 61 28.91 -9.01 4.91
N ALA A 62 27.95 -8.50 4.15
CA ALA A 62 27.86 -8.65 2.70
C ALA A 62 28.63 -7.55 1.92
N GLY A 63 29.32 -6.63 2.61
CA GLY A 63 30.14 -5.58 2.00
C GLY A 63 29.47 -4.22 1.87
N ALA A 64 28.30 -3.99 2.45
CA ALA A 64 27.73 -2.66 2.52
C ALA A 64 28.55 -1.76 3.47
N PRO A 65 28.60 -0.45 3.23
CA PRO A 65 29.26 0.49 4.15
C PRO A 65 28.66 0.42 5.56
N ALA A 66 29.52 0.55 6.58
CA ALA A 66 29.06 0.61 7.97
C ALA A 66 28.08 1.78 8.15
N GLY A 67 26.97 1.51 8.86
CA GLY A 67 25.93 2.51 9.09
C GLY A 67 24.99 2.75 7.91
N ALA A 68 25.05 1.97 6.83
CA ALA A 68 24.09 2.07 5.72
C ALA A 68 22.63 1.82 6.16
N VAL A 69 22.43 1.05 7.24
CA VAL A 69 21.14 0.81 7.87
C VAL A 69 21.19 1.24 9.32
N GLY A 70 20.36 2.20 9.72
CA GLY A 70 20.28 2.69 11.08
C GLY A 70 18.84 2.72 11.61
N CYS A 71 18.70 2.85 12.93
CA CYS A 71 17.41 3.01 13.58
C CYS A 71 17.53 3.99 14.76
N LEU A 72 16.58 4.88 14.91
CA LEU A 72 16.53 5.78 16.06
C LEU A 72 16.41 4.97 17.36
N THR A 73 17.16 5.36 18.36
CA THR A 73 17.08 4.79 19.72
C THR A 73 15.90 5.34 20.50
N VAL A 74 15.39 6.52 20.12
CA VAL A 74 14.22 7.17 20.68
C VAL A 74 13.00 6.94 19.76
N SER A 75 11.82 6.73 20.35
CA SER A 75 10.56 6.49 19.63
C SER A 75 9.55 7.61 19.84
N GLN A 76 10.04 8.82 20.21
CA GLN A 76 9.21 10.00 20.41
C GLN A 76 9.01 10.77 19.11
N MET A 77 7.88 11.48 19.01
CA MET A 77 7.54 12.28 17.84
C MET A 77 8.62 13.32 17.50
N ALA A 78 9.21 13.95 18.52
CA ALA A 78 10.29 14.92 18.33
C ALA A 78 11.49 14.35 17.57
N GLY A 79 11.95 13.14 17.93
CA GLY A 79 13.05 12.47 17.21
C GLY A 79 12.67 12.10 15.77
N THR A 80 11.40 11.73 15.52
CA THR A 80 10.91 11.50 14.15
C THR A 80 10.94 12.79 13.33
N GLN A 81 10.49 13.90 13.91
CA GLN A 81 10.48 15.21 13.25
C GLN A 81 11.91 15.70 12.96
N GLU A 82 12.83 15.53 13.91
CA GLU A 82 14.24 15.86 13.74
C GLU A 82 14.86 15.03 12.60
N LEU A 83 14.62 13.71 12.56
CA LEU A 83 15.06 12.87 11.45
C LEU A 83 14.49 13.35 10.11
N MET A 84 13.20 13.62 10.01
CA MET A 84 12.58 14.12 8.78
C MET A 84 13.14 15.48 8.35
N GLY A 85 13.53 16.34 9.31
CA GLY A 85 14.13 17.65 9.07
C GLY A 85 15.61 17.63 8.74
N ALA A 86 16.33 16.54 9.07
CA ALA A 86 17.80 16.46 8.95
C ALA A 86 18.29 16.77 7.52
N PRO A 87 19.30 17.62 7.32
CA PRO A 87 19.74 18.07 5.99
C PRO A 87 20.29 16.93 5.13
N GLU A 88 20.77 15.87 5.74
CA GLU A 88 21.29 14.66 5.08
C GLU A 88 20.17 13.83 4.43
N VAL A 89 18.97 13.84 5.01
CA VAL A 89 17.80 13.10 4.49
C VAL A 89 17.34 13.72 3.19
N LYS A 90 17.22 12.89 2.15
CA LYS A 90 16.84 13.32 0.80
C LYS A 90 15.44 12.83 0.40
N LEU A 91 14.97 11.76 1.06
CA LEU A 91 13.63 11.19 0.81
C LEU A 91 13.06 10.66 2.12
N ILE A 92 11.74 10.84 2.32
CA ILE A 92 11.00 10.27 3.43
C ILE A 92 10.08 9.16 2.90
N LEU A 93 10.20 7.94 3.44
CA LEU A 93 9.26 6.82 3.19
C LEU A 93 8.33 6.67 4.40
N ALA A 94 7.16 7.28 4.38
CA ALA A 94 6.23 7.28 5.48
C ALA A 94 5.14 6.21 5.30
N THR A 95 5.14 5.20 6.18
CA THR A 95 4.04 4.25 6.32
C THR A 95 3.43 4.40 7.71
N GLY A 96 2.16 4.80 7.78
CA GLY A 96 1.52 5.07 9.06
C GLY A 96 0.15 5.74 8.91
N GLY A 97 -0.43 6.14 10.03
CA GLY A 97 -1.72 6.82 10.02
C GLY A 97 -1.69 8.20 9.32
N PRO A 98 -2.87 8.75 8.97
CA PRO A 98 -2.98 9.99 8.17
C PRO A 98 -2.21 11.18 8.74
N GLY A 99 -2.14 11.32 10.07
CA GLY A 99 -1.40 12.40 10.73
C GLY A 99 0.11 12.32 10.48
N MET A 100 0.69 11.12 10.49
CA MET A 100 2.11 10.90 10.21
C MET A 100 2.43 11.16 8.73
N VAL A 101 1.57 10.69 7.82
CA VAL A 101 1.72 10.94 6.38
C VAL A 101 1.66 12.45 6.09
N ARG A 102 0.72 13.16 6.71
CA ARG A 102 0.65 14.62 6.60
C ARG A 102 1.91 15.30 7.12
N SER A 103 2.44 14.86 8.26
CA SER A 103 3.69 15.39 8.82
C SER A 103 4.87 15.18 7.87
N ALA A 104 4.97 14.01 7.23
CA ALA A 104 6.00 13.72 6.24
C ALA A 104 5.93 14.67 5.03
N TYR A 105 4.75 14.87 4.46
CA TYR A 105 4.57 15.81 3.33
C TYR A 105 4.79 17.27 3.72
N SER A 106 4.50 17.64 4.98
CA SER A 106 4.69 19.00 5.49
C SER A 106 6.12 19.30 5.95
N SER A 107 7.04 18.33 5.88
CA SER A 107 8.44 18.50 6.31
C SER A 107 9.27 19.38 5.38
N GLY A 108 8.76 19.71 4.19
CA GLY A 108 9.48 20.44 3.16
C GLY A 108 10.47 19.59 2.36
N LYS A 109 10.50 18.27 2.57
CA LYS A 109 11.34 17.32 1.83
C LYS A 109 10.52 16.44 0.90
N PRO A 110 11.12 15.87 -0.16
CA PRO A 110 10.49 14.82 -0.93
C PRO A 110 10.01 13.68 -0.03
N ALA A 111 8.75 13.30 -0.16
CA ALA A 111 8.15 12.24 0.65
C ALA A 111 7.29 11.32 -0.20
N ILE A 112 7.30 10.05 0.14
CA ILE A 112 6.36 9.03 -0.32
C ILE A 112 5.59 8.57 0.92
N GLY A 113 4.37 9.06 1.05
CA GLY A 113 3.46 8.72 2.13
C GLY A 113 2.33 7.84 1.63
N VAL A 114 1.95 6.85 2.41
CA VAL A 114 0.82 5.96 2.11
C VAL A 114 -0.18 6.01 3.24
N GLY A 115 -1.44 6.26 2.88
CA GLY A 115 -2.53 6.43 3.82
C GLY A 115 -3.21 5.13 4.23
N ALA A 116 -4.35 5.28 4.92
CA ALA A 116 -5.22 4.17 5.29
C ALA A 116 -5.79 3.46 4.05
N GLY A 117 -6.00 2.17 4.15
CA GLY A 117 -6.69 1.37 3.15
C GLY A 117 -8.13 1.07 3.59
N ASN A 118 -9.08 1.16 2.68
CA ASN A 118 -10.46 0.75 2.92
C ASN A 118 -11.03 0.07 1.67
N GLY A 119 -10.32 -0.97 1.20
CA GLY A 119 -10.61 -1.64 -0.07
C GLY A 119 -11.95 -2.37 -0.07
N PRO A 120 -12.92 -2.01 -0.94
CA PRO A 120 -14.06 -2.85 -1.22
C PRO A 120 -13.69 -4.03 -2.12
N ALA A 121 -14.42 -5.15 -1.96
CA ALA A 121 -14.39 -6.29 -2.87
C ALA A 121 -15.76 -6.46 -3.52
N TYR A 122 -15.85 -6.40 -4.83
CA TYR A 122 -17.07 -6.68 -5.59
C TYR A 122 -17.08 -8.13 -6.07
N ILE A 123 -18.11 -8.87 -5.72
CA ILE A 123 -18.37 -10.21 -6.27
C ILE A 123 -19.50 -10.08 -7.31
N HIS A 124 -19.09 -10.06 -8.58
CA HIS A 124 -20.00 -9.91 -9.72
C HIS A 124 -20.76 -11.19 -10.03
N THR A 125 -21.88 -11.10 -10.74
CA THR A 125 -22.72 -12.24 -11.14
C THR A 125 -21.99 -13.30 -11.96
N SER A 126 -20.91 -12.94 -12.68
CA SER A 126 -20.07 -13.88 -13.44
C SER A 126 -18.96 -14.54 -12.60
N ALA A 127 -18.86 -14.23 -11.30
CA ALA A 127 -17.80 -14.73 -10.44
C ALA A 127 -17.90 -16.23 -10.17
N ASP A 128 -16.77 -16.84 -9.89
CA ASP A 128 -16.69 -18.10 -9.14
C ASP A 128 -16.85 -17.76 -7.65
N VAL A 129 -18.05 -17.87 -7.13
CA VAL A 129 -18.37 -17.49 -5.74
C VAL A 129 -17.54 -18.23 -4.72
N PRO A 130 -17.36 -19.58 -4.79
CA PRO A 130 -16.48 -20.28 -3.86
C PRO A 130 -15.03 -19.77 -3.89
N GLY A 131 -14.47 -19.57 -5.08
CA GLY A 131 -13.12 -19.03 -5.25
C GLY A 131 -12.99 -17.59 -4.74
N ALA A 132 -14.00 -16.74 -4.97
CA ALA A 132 -14.03 -15.36 -4.49
C ALA A 132 -14.03 -15.29 -2.95
N ILE A 133 -14.89 -16.06 -2.29
CA ILE A 133 -14.95 -16.12 -0.82
C ILE A 133 -13.68 -16.70 -0.25
N ALA A 134 -13.10 -17.75 -0.85
CA ALA A 134 -11.82 -18.30 -0.42
C ALA A 134 -10.69 -17.28 -0.49
N ALA A 135 -10.63 -16.47 -1.57
CA ALA A 135 -9.65 -15.40 -1.71
C ALA A 135 -9.83 -14.32 -0.64
N ILE A 136 -11.07 -13.87 -0.40
CA ILE A 136 -11.38 -12.87 0.62
C ILE A 136 -11.06 -13.36 2.03
N VAL A 137 -11.45 -14.58 2.38
CA VAL A 137 -11.12 -15.19 3.69
C VAL A 137 -9.61 -15.29 3.88
N ARG A 138 -8.90 -15.82 2.87
CA ARG A 138 -7.43 -15.93 2.90
C ARG A 138 -6.77 -14.57 3.10
N SER A 139 -7.24 -13.55 2.41
CA SER A 139 -6.76 -12.17 2.51
C SER A 139 -7.05 -11.57 3.88
N LYS A 140 -8.29 -11.69 4.35
CA LYS A 140 -8.73 -11.07 5.61
C LYS A 140 -8.16 -11.74 6.85
N THR A 141 -7.78 -13.01 6.78
CA THR A 141 -7.13 -13.76 7.86
C THR A 141 -5.61 -13.68 7.83
N PHE A 142 -5.03 -13.27 6.69
CA PHE A 142 -3.59 -13.02 6.62
C PHE A 142 -3.21 -11.91 7.58
N ASP A 143 -2.33 -12.23 8.53
CA ASP A 143 -1.92 -11.34 9.63
C ASP A 143 -3.12 -10.70 10.36
N ASN A 144 -4.21 -11.47 10.53
CA ASN A 144 -5.47 -11.00 11.13
C ASN A 144 -5.98 -9.66 10.54
N GLY A 145 -5.83 -9.45 9.24
CA GLY A 145 -6.38 -8.30 8.52
C GLY A 145 -5.65 -6.97 8.77
N THR A 146 -4.40 -6.99 9.25
CA THR A 146 -3.62 -5.77 9.49
C THR A 146 -3.03 -5.15 8.23
N VAL A 147 -3.01 -5.88 7.11
CA VAL A 147 -2.53 -5.35 5.83
C VAL A 147 -3.56 -4.37 5.28
N CYS A 148 -3.15 -3.12 5.03
CA CYS A 148 -4.02 -2.06 4.55
C CYS A 148 -4.68 -2.33 3.19
N ALA A 149 -4.12 -3.23 2.37
CA ALA A 149 -4.71 -3.67 1.12
C ALA A 149 -5.81 -4.73 1.29
N SER A 150 -6.03 -5.29 2.51
CA SER A 150 -7.06 -6.30 2.74
C SER A 150 -8.46 -5.73 2.56
N GLU A 151 -9.37 -6.57 2.13
CA GLU A 151 -10.78 -6.20 1.95
C GLU A 151 -11.39 -5.68 3.25
N GLN A 152 -12.13 -4.59 3.18
CA GLN A 152 -12.86 -4.01 4.31
C GLN A 152 -14.38 -4.19 4.14
N SER A 153 -14.83 -4.45 2.92
CA SER A 153 -16.23 -4.73 2.61
C SER A 153 -16.38 -5.70 1.45
N ILE A 154 -17.47 -6.43 1.45
CA ILE A 154 -17.97 -7.18 0.29
C ILE A 154 -19.19 -6.42 -0.24
N ILE A 155 -19.22 -6.18 -1.54
CA ILE A 155 -20.34 -5.55 -2.24
C ILE A 155 -20.88 -6.55 -3.25
N VAL A 156 -22.20 -6.74 -3.29
CA VAL A 156 -22.84 -7.65 -4.23
C VAL A 156 -24.12 -7.04 -4.78
N GLU A 157 -24.54 -7.52 -5.95
CA GLU A 157 -25.91 -7.33 -6.40
C GLU A 157 -26.87 -8.24 -5.62
N LYS A 158 -28.11 -7.82 -5.47
CA LYS A 158 -29.17 -8.53 -4.74
C LYS A 158 -29.37 -9.97 -5.25
N SER A 159 -29.19 -10.20 -6.53
CA SER A 159 -29.24 -11.53 -7.14
C SER A 159 -28.20 -12.50 -6.60
N MET A 160 -27.07 -11.99 -6.11
CA MET A 160 -25.93 -12.76 -5.60
C MET A 160 -25.97 -12.97 -4.09
N GLU A 161 -26.81 -12.24 -3.38
CA GLU A 161 -26.82 -12.19 -1.91
C GLU A 161 -26.87 -13.58 -1.27
N SER A 162 -27.86 -14.40 -1.64
CA SER A 162 -28.05 -15.72 -1.03
C SER A 162 -26.86 -16.66 -1.28
N ALA A 163 -26.35 -16.71 -2.51
CA ALA A 163 -25.24 -17.57 -2.87
C ALA A 163 -23.95 -17.16 -2.15
N VAL A 164 -23.69 -15.85 -2.04
CA VAL A 164 -22.53 -15.31 -1.35
C VAL A 164 -22.61 -15.54 0.16
N LEU A 165 -23.76 -15.34 0.78
CA LEU A 165 -23.93 -15.57 2.23
C LEU A 165 -23.81 -17.05 2.61
N GLU A 166 -24.38 -17.95 1.80
CA GLU A 166 -24.29 -19.40 2.01
C GLU A 166 -22.82 -19.84 1.96
N GLU A 167 -22.09 -19.43 0.93
CA GLU A 167 -20.69 -19.79 0.77
C GLU A 167 -19.80 -19.13 1.83
N ALA A 168 -20.08 -17.88 2.20
CA ALA A 168 -19.40 -17.17 3.27
C ALA A 168 -19.51 -17.95 4.59
N GLY A 169 -20.71 -18.43 4.94
CA GLY A 169 -20.92 -19.26 6.11
C GLY A 169 -20.13 -20.57 6.08
N ARG A 170 -20.08 -21.25 4.93
CA ARG A 170 -19.29 -22.49 4.75
C ARG A 170 -17.80 -22.28 4.97
N GLN A 171 -17.29 -21.10 4.63
CA GLN A 171 -15.87 -20.78 4.71
C GLN A 171 -15.45 -20.08 6.02
N GLY A 172 -16.38 -19.92 6.96
CA GLY A 172 -16.10 -19.41 8.31
C GLY A 172 -16.27 -17.89 8.44
N ILE A 173 -17.05 -17.24 7.56
CA ILE A 173 -17.51 -15.87 7.76
C ILE A 173 -18.83 -15.92 8.56
N TYR A 174 -18.85 -15.30 9.73
CA TYR A 174 -20.01 -15.19 10.58
C TYR A 174 -20.74 -13.87 10.32
N LEU A 175 -21.95 -13.95 9.75
CA LEU A 175 -22.81 -12.79 9.59
C LEU A 175 -23.49 -12.49 10.93
N MET A 176 -23.12 -11.38 11.54
CA MET A 176 -23.65 -10.96 12.83
C MET A 176 -25.09 -10.47 12.74
N PRO A 177 -25.99 -10.88 13.66
CA PRO A 177 -27.25 -10.19 13.89
C PRO A 177 -27.03 -8.72 14.27
N THR A 178 -28.04 -7.87 14.05
CA THR A 178 -27.96 -6.42 14.29
C THR A 178 -27.50 -6.06 15.69
N GLU A 179 -27.93 -6.81 16.71
CA GLU A 179 -27.53 -6.56 18.10
C GLU A 179 -26.04 -6.82 18.35
N GLU A 180 -25.50 -7.93 17.83
CA GLU A 180 -24.09 -8.27 17.94
C GLU A 180 -23.22 -7.28 17.15
N ALA A 181 -23.66 -6.94 15.92
CA ALA A 181 -23.02 -5.90 15.13
C ALA A 181 -22.98 -4.56 15.90
N GLY A 182 -24.09 -4.17 16.55
CA GLY A 182 -24.12 -2.96 17.38
C GLY A 182 -23.16 -3.00 18.58
N ARG A 183 -22.97 -4.19 19.20
CA ARG A 183 -21.97 -4.38 20.28
C ARG A 183 -20.55 -4.26 19.76
N LEU A 184 -20.24 -4.94 18.67
CA LEU A 184 -18.91 -4.89 18.07
C LEU A 184 -18.56 -3.48 17.55
N ALA A 185 -19.51 -2.77 16.96
CA ALA A 185 -19.30 -1.39 16.49
C ALA A 185 -18.75 -0.45 17.58
N ARG A 186 -19.26 -0.57 18.81
CA ARG A 186 -18.79 0.22 19.97
C ARG A 186 -17.37 -0.16 20.41
N LEU A 187 -16.91 -1.37 20.09
CA LEU A 187 -15.54 -1.81 20.37
C LEU A 187 -14.55 -1.36 19.28
N LEU A 188 -14.98 -1.31 18.02
CA LEU A 188 -14.12 -1.01 16.87
C LEU A 188 -13.55 0.40 16.93
N PHE A 189 -14.34 1.38 17.36
CA PHE A 189 -13.95 2.79 17.34
C PHE A 189 -14.09 3.41 18.73
N LYS A 190 -13.18 4.35 19.02
CA LYS A 190 -13.24 5.12 20.28
C LYS A 190 -14.40 6.11 20.25
N PRO A 191 -14.98 6.45 21.42
CA PRO A 191 -16.00 7.50 21.49
C PRO A 191 -15.52 8.87 20.98
N THR A 192 -14.22 9.13 21.06
CA THR A 192 -13.55 10.35 20.56
C THR A 192 -13.24 10.31 19.06
N GLY A 193 -13.67 9.26 18.37
CA GLY A 193 -13.31 8.99 16.98
C GLY A 193 -11.99 8.21 16.84
N GLY A 194 -11.80 7.64 15.66
CA GLY A 194 -10.63 6.84 15.31
C GLY A 194 -10.68 5.39 15.79
N LEU A 195 -9.94 4.55 15.08
CA LEU A 195 -9.86 3.11 15.32
C LEU A 195 -9.35 2.81 16.73
N ASN A 196 -9.95 1.85 17.40
CA ASN A 196 -9.46 1.36 18.69
C ASN A 196 -8.18 0.52 18.49
N PRO A 197 -7.02 0.95 19.01
CA PRO A 197 -5.76 0.24 18.77
C PRO A 197 -5.67 -1.12 19.48
N GLU A 198 -6.62 -1.47 20.35
CA GLU A 198 -6.64 -2.74 21.06
C GLU A 198 -7.20 -3.89 20.23
N ILE A 199 -7.97 -3.56 19.18
CA ILE A 199 -8.59 -4.58 18.31
C ILE A 199 -7.71 -4.93 17.09
N VAL A 200 -6.72 -4.12 16.79
CA VAL A 200 -5.85 -4.28 15.62
C VAL A 200 -5.12 -5.62 15.68
N GLY A 201 -5.25 -6.43 14.63
CA GLY A 201 -4.63 -7.75 14.52
C GLY A 201 -5.19 -8.82 15.47
N LYS A 202 -6.34 -8.59 16.10
CA LYS A 202 -7.02 -9.59 16.94
C LYS A 202 -7.89 -10.51 16.09
N SER A 203 -8.01 -11.77 16.52
CA SER A 203 -8.84 -12.76 15.82
C SER A 203 -10.34 -12.45 15.92
N ALA A 204 -11.14 -13.00 15.00
CA ALA A 204 -12.59 -12.87 15.02
C ALA A 204 -13.21 -13.34 16.34
N ILE A 205 -12.76 -14.47 16.86
CA ILE A 205 -13.23 -15.03 18.14
C ILE A 205 -12.94 -14.07 19.30
N TYR A 206 -11.72 -13.55 19.40
CA TYR A 206 -11.36 -12.58 20.44
C TYR A 206 -12.23 -11.32 20.37
N LEU A 207 -12.51 -10.83 19.16
CA LEU A 207 -13.34 -9.64 18.97
C LEU A 207 -14.79 -9.89 19.40
N ALA A 208 -15.36 -11.04 19.07
CA ALA A 208 -16.70 -11.44 19.48
C ALA A 208 -16.79 -11.53 21.02
N GLU A 209 -15.87 -12.23 21.66
CA GLU A 209 -15.80 -12.37 23.14
C GLU A 209 -15.70 -11.00 23.82
N LYS A 210 -14.82 -10.10 23.31
CA LYS A 210 -14.67 -8.74 23.84
C LYS A 210 -15.91 -7.87 23.64
N ALA A 211 -16.67 -8.11 22.58
CA ALA A 211 -17.94 -7.43 22.32
C ALA A 211 -19.13 -8.09 23.08
N GLY A 212 -18.88 -9.17 23.84
CA GLY A 212 -19.87 -9.82 24.69
C GLY A 212 -20.82 -10.76 23.97
N PHE A 213 -20.35 -11.44 22.90
CA PHE A 213 -21.09 -12.50 22.23
C PHE A 213 -20.19 -13.67 21.83
N SER A 214 -20.80 -14.82 21.55
CA SER A 214 -20.09 -16.03 21.16
C SER A 214 -20.35 -16.38 19.70
N VAL A 215 -19.35 -16.94 19.05
CA VAL A 215 -19.42 -17.41 17.66
C VAL A 215 -18.95 -18.86 17.55
N PRO A 216 -19.25 -19.57 16.46
CA PRO A 216 -18.69 -20.91 16.20
C PRO A 216 -17.17 -20.91 16.27
N LYS A 217 -16.58 -22.01 16.73
CA LYS A 217 -15.11 -22.12 16.94
C LYS A 217 -14.29 -22.01 15.65
N ASP A 218 -14.89 -22.30 14.53
CA ASP A 218 -14.27 -22.21 13.19
C ASP A 218 -14.47 -20.83 12.53
N THR A 219 -15.05 -19.86 13.25
CA THR A 219 -15.22 -18.48 12.74
C THR A 219 -13.87 -17.82 12.49
N LYS A 220 -13.65 -17.43 11.26
CA LYS A 220 -12.43 -16.77 10.78
C LYS A 220 -12.60 -15.27 10.61
N VAL A 221 -13.80 -14.83 10.19
CA VAL A 221 -14.13 -13.43 9.87
C VAL A 221 -15.52 -13.10 10.41
N LEU A 222 -15.69 -11.92 10.98
CA LEU A 222 -16.98 -11.36 11.35
C LEU A 222 -17.49 -10.45 10.22
N MET A 223 -18.80 -10.49 9.92
CA MET A 223 -19.37 -9.65 8.89
C MET A 223 -20.67 -8.99 9.38
N ALA A 224 -20.84 -7.71 9.07
CA ALA A 224 -22.05 -6.96 9.39
C ALA A 224 -22.69 -6.38 8.13
N ARG A 225 -24.01 -6.41 8.04
CA ARG A 225 -24.74 -5.69 7.00
C ARG A 225 -24.56 -4.18 7.18
N GLU A 226 -24.33 -3.48 6.08
CA GLU A 226 -24.23 -2.03 6.05
C GLU A 226 -24.96 -1.49 4.82
N GLN A 227 -25.50 -0.30 4.91
CA GLN A 227 -26.25 0.34 3.82
C GLN A 227 -25.57 1.62 3.34
N GLU A 228 -24.90 2.32 4.25
CA GLU A 228 -24.30 3.62 3.99
C GLU A 228 -22.81 3.60 4.29
N ALA A 229 -22.05 4.52 3.68
CA ALA A 229 -20.68 4.77 4.03
C ALA A 229 -20.55 6.15 4.69
N GLY A 230 -19.66 6.29 5.67
CA GLY A 230 -19.46 7.57 6.33
C GLY A 230 -18.87 7.47 7.74
N PRO A 231 -18.58 8.62 8.38
CA PRO A 231 -17.87 8.68 9.66
C PRO A 231 -18.68 8.11 10.83
N THR A 232 -20.00 7.99 10.68
CA THR A 232 -20.90 7.40 11.69
C THR A 232 -21.22 5.92 11.43
N ARG A 233 -20.60 5.34 10.38
CA ARG A 233 -20.80 3.97 9.93
C ARG A 233 -19.54 3.14 10.16
N PRO A 234 -19.33 2.57 11.37
CA PRO A 234 -18.08 1.90 11.74
C PRO A 234 -17.63 0.81 10.76
N TYR A 235 -18.58 0.06 10.20
CA TYR A 235 -18.27 -1.02 9.26
C TYR A 235 -17.81 -0.54 7.89
N SER A 236 -18.09 0.71 7.51
CA SER A 236 -17.66 1.30 6.25
C SER A 236 -16.23 1.87 6.28
N MET A 237 -15.56 1.83 7.42
CA MET A 237 -14.20 2.36 7.63
C MET A 237 -13.15 1.25 7.71
N GLU A 238 -11.85 1.60 7.65
CA GLU A 238 -10.76 0.65 7.84
C GLU A 238 -10.76 0.09 9.27
N LYS A 239 -10.67 -1.25 9.42
CA LYS A 239 -10.80 -1.93 10.71
C LYS A 239 -9.53 -2.63 11.18
N LEU A 240 -8.59 -2.94 10.30
CA LEU A 240 -7.31 -3.61 10.56
C LEU A 240 -7.45 -4.87 11.45
N CYS A 241 -8.53 -5.60 11.25
CA CYS A 241 -8.87 -6.86 11.93
C CYS A 241 -9.82 -7.68 11.05
N PRO A 242 -10.11 -8.98 11.36
CA PRO A 242 -10.95 -9.84 10.54
C PRO A 242 -12.43 -9.48 10.63
N VAL A 243 -12.79 -8.27 10.21
CA VAL A 243 -14.17 -7.75 10.19
C VAL A 243 -14.46 -7.15 8.82
N LEU A 244 -15.62 -7.48 8.25
CA LEU A 244 -16.10 -7.00 6.95
C LEU A 244 -17.46 -6.29 7.06
N ALA A 245 -17.68 -5.28 6.24
CA ALA A 245 -19.03 -4.82 5.90
C ALA A 245 -19.60 -5.67 4.76
N PHE A 246 -20.91 -5.76 4.66
CA PHE A 246 -21.61 -6.41 3.58
C PHE A 246 -22.69 -5.50 3.02
N PHE A 247 -22.52 -5.09 1.77
CA PHE A 247 -23.43 -4.22 1.04
C PHE A 247 -24.16 -5.01 -0.03
N VAL A 248 -25.48 -4.83 -0.12
CA VAL A 248 -26.33 -5.43 -1.15
C VAL A 248 -27.02 -4.33 -1.94
N LEU A 249 -26.83 -4.29 -3.24
CA LEU A 249 -27.30 -3.23 -4.13
C LEU A 249 -28.19 -3.83 -5.22
N ASP A 250 -29.03 -3.00 -5.83
CA ASP A 250 -30.03 -3.44 -6.81
C ASP A 250 -29.46 -3.61 -8.23
N SER A 251 -28.29 -3.01 -8.53
CA SER A 251 -27.68 -3.06 -9.88
C SER A 251 -26.17 -2.88 -9.83
N GLU A 252 -25.50 -3.24 -10.93
CA GLU A 252 -24.08 -3.03 -11.15
C GLU A 252 -23.70 -1.55 -11.02
N ASP A 253 -24.52 -0.62 -11.56
CA ASP A 253 -24.28 0.81 -11.42
C ASP A 253 -24.32 1.27 -9.95
N ALA A 254 -25.24 0.73 -9.17
CA ALA A 254 -25.34 1.02 -7.75
C ALA A 254 -24.14 0.43 -6.98
N VAL A 255 -23.63 -0.73 -7.37
CA VAL A 255 -22.40 -1.32 -6.83
C VAL A 255 -21.19 -0.40 -7.10
N LEU A 256 -21.04 0.07 -8.33
CA LEU A 256 -19.97 0.99 -8.71
C LEU A 256 -20.04 2.28 -7.89
N GLN A 257 -21.21 2.90 -7.78
CA GLN A 257 -21.42 4.09 -6.99
C GLN A 257 -21.09 3.87 -5.50
N LYS A 258 -21.53 2.75 -4.92
CA LYS A 258 -21.25 2.39 -3.53
C LYS A 258 -19.75 2.17 -3.29
N ALA A 259 -19.06 1.50 -4.19
CA ALA A 259 -17.62 1.30 -4.10
C ALA A 259 -16.85 2.65 -4.13
N VAL A 260 -17.26 3.57 -5.01
CA VAL A 260 -16.70 4.93 -5.06
C VAL A 260 -17.02 5.71 -3.79
N GLU A 261 -18.25 5.60 -3.25
CA GLU A 261 -18.66 6.26 -2.00
C GLU A 261 -17.78 5.80 -0.82
N VAL A 262 -17.60 4.48 -0.64
CA VAL A 262 -16.75 3.90 0.40
C VAL A 262 -15.31 4.40 0.27
N LEU A 263 -14.74 4.36 -0.95
CA LEU A 263 -13.36 4.80 -1.19
C LEU A 263 -13.18 6.31 -1.00
N ARG A 264 -14.15 7.14 -1.39
CA ARG A 264 -14.08 8.59 -1.18
C ARG A 264 -14.17 8.97 0.29
N HIS A 265 -14.89 8.19 1.07
CA HIS A 265 -14.94 8.40 2.51
C HIS A 265 -13.58 8.08 3.15
N GLU A 266 -13.00 6.92 2.83
CA GLU A 266 -11.69 6.49 3.29
C GLU A 266 -11.10 5.50 2.29
N GLY A 267 -9.80 5.58 2.01
CA GLY A 267 -9.09 4.62 1.15
C GLY A 267 -8.96 5.02 -0.32
N SER A 268 -9.30 6.26 -0.70
CA SER A 268 -9.06 6.76 -2.06
C SER A 268 -7.63 6.50 -2.51
N GLY A 269 -7.49 6.00 -3.74
CA GLY A 269 -6.20 5.70 -4.35
C GLY A 269 -5.57 4.38 -3.88
N HIS A 270 -6.11 3.68 -2.87
CA HIS A 270 -5.43 2.52 -2.31
C HIS A 270 -5.69 1.24 -3.12
N THR A 271 -6.69 0.46 -2.81
CA THR A 271 -6.91 -0.87 -3.38
C THR A 271 -8.40 -1.16 -3.55
N PHE A 272 -8.75 -1.81 -4.64
CA PHE A 272 -10.06 -2.40 -4.92
C PHE A 272 -9.88 -3.81 -5.44
N ALA A 273 -10.76 -4.74 -5.08
CA ALA A 273 -10.78 -6.09 -5.62
C ALA A 273 -12.10 -6.34 -6.37
N ILE A 274 -12.01 -7.03 -7.50
CA ILE A 274 -13.17 -7.55 -8.21
C ILE A 274 -13.01 -9.05 -8.43
N HIS A 275 -14.08 -9.79 -8.18
CA HIS A 275 -14.19 -11.18 -8.55
C HIS A 275 -15.22 -11.28 -9.68
N ALA A 276 -14.75 -11.53 -10.88
CA ALA A 276 -15.56 -11.57 -12.10
C ALA A 276 -14.86 -12.36 -13.20
N ARG A 277 -15.62 -12.88 -14.16
CA ARG A 277 -15.13 -13.45 -15.43
C ARG A 277 -15.47 -12.56 -16.63
N ASP A 278 -16.36 -11.59 -16.47
CA ASP A 278 -16.72 -10.64 -17.50
C ASP A 278 -15.65 -9.54 -17.66
N GLU A 279 -14.92 -9.59 -18.75
CA GLU A 279 -13.85 -8.62 -19.03
C GLU A 279 -14.37 -7.21 -19.28
N GLY A 280 -15.60 -7.06 -19.78
CA GLY A 280 -16.25 -5.77 -20.00
C GLY A 280 -16.50 -5.06 -18.67
N VAL A 281 -17.04 -5.78 -17.69
CA VAL A 281 -17.25 -5.29 -16.33
C VAL A 281 -15.92 -4.98 -15.63
N ILE A 282 -14.95 -5.88 -15.72
CA ILE A 282 -13.61 -5.65 -15.16
C ILE A 282 -13.02 -4.36 -15.71
N ARG A 283 -13.06 -4.18 -17.03
CA ARG A 283 -12.51 -2.99 -17.69
C ARG A 283 -13.27 -1.71 -17.29
N ARG A 284 -14.60 -1.76 -17.24
CA ARG A 284 -15.44 -0.64 -16.82
C ARG A 284 -15.06 -0.18 -15.40
N PHE A 285 -15.05 -1.10 -14.44
CA PHE A 285 -14.70 -0.79 -13.05
C PHE A 285 -13.26 -0.30 -12.92
N ALA A 286 -12.33 -0.88 -13.66
CA ALA A 286 -10.93 -0.43 -13.65
C ALA A 286 -10.73 1.03 -14.13
N LEU A 287 -11.61 1.53 -14.98
CA LEU A 287 -11.58 2.91 -15.47
C LEU A 287 -12.24 3.90 -14.51
N GLU A 288 -13.24 3.46 -13.73
CA GLU A 288 -14.08 4.34 -12.94
C GLU A 288 -13.73 4.34 -11.43
N ILE A 289 -13.17 3.22 -10.91
CA ILE A 289 -12.82 3.10 -9.49
C ILE A 289 -11.52 3.87 -9.20
N PRO A 290 -11.52 4.83 -8.25
CA PRO A 290 -10.40 5.72 -7.98
C PRO A 290 -9.34 5.06 -7.08
N VAL A 291 -8.62 4.04 -7.59
CA VAL A 291 -7.56 3.33 -6.89
C VAL A 291 -6.30 3.18 -7.73
N SER A 292 -5.17 2.96 -7.08
CA SER A 292 -3.91 2.65 -7.76
C SER A 292 -3.70 1.14 -7.97
N ARG A 293 -4.39 0.30 -7.19
CA ARG A 293 -4.34 -1.17 -7.28
C ARG A 293 -5.73 -1.72 -7.48
N PHE A 294 -5.99 -2.13 -8.69
CA PHE A 294 -7.22 -2.82 -9.10
C PHE A 294 -6.89 -4.32 -9.27
N LEU A 295 -7.41 -5.14 -8.38
CA LEU A 295 -7.07 -6.56 -8.30
C LEU A 295 -8.21 -7.42 -8.82
N VAL A 296 -7.90 -8.36 -9.69
CA VAL A 296 -8.89 -9.24 -10.32
C VAL A 296 -8.68 -10.67 -9.83
N ASN A 297 -9.71 -11.29 -9.27
CA ASN A 297 -9.75 -12.68 -8.82
C ASN A 297 -8.56 -13.07 -7.92
N ALA A 298 -8.15 -12.16 -7.04
CA ALA A 298 -7.01 -12.34 -6.17
C ALA A 298 -7.34 -11.92 -4.73
N PRO A 299 -6.73 -12.56 -3.70
CA PRO A 299 -6.83 -12.12 -2.31
C PRO A 299 -6.16 -10.75 -2.16
N ALA A 300 -6.91 -9.72 -1.78
CA ALA A 300 -6.47 -8.33 -1.92
C ALA A 300 -5.23 -7.99 -1.07
N ALA A 301 -5.12 -8.52 0.15
CA ALA A 301 -3.92 -8.33 0.97
C ALA A 301 -2.65 -8.84 0.26
N LEU A 302 -2.68 -10.08 -0.23
CA LEU A 302 -1.55 -10.72 -0.89
C LEU A 302 -1.34 -10.19 -2.31
N GLY A 303 -2.42 -9.91 -3.03
CA GLY A 303 -2.36 -9.33 -4.37
C GLY A 303 -1.79 -7.92 -4.37
N GLY A 304 -2.24 -7.07 -3.44
CA GLY A 304 -1.81 -5.69 -3.33
C GLY A 304 -0.33 -5.53 -2.98
N ILE A 305 0.19 -6.41 -2.12
CA ILE A 305 1.62 -6.42 -1.78
C ILE A 305 2.51 -7.14 -2.82
N GLY A 306 1.93 -7.65 -3.92
CA GLY A 306 2.68 -8.34 -4.97
C GLY A 306 3.01 -9.81 -4.69
N ALA A 307 2.41 -10.43 -3.66
CA ALA A 307 2.67 -11.83 -3.34
C ALA A 307 1.79 -12.83 -4.13
N ALA A 308 0.70 -12.35 -4.73
CA ALA A 308 -0.24 -13.17 -5.49
C ALA A 308 -0.62 -12.54 -6.85
N THR A 309 0.12 -11.55 -7.31
CA THR A 309 -0.07 -10.86 -8.60
C THR A 309 1.30 -10.51 -9.20
N GLY A 310 1.30 -9.96 -10.43
CA GLY A 310 2.52 -9.44 -11.07
C GLY A 310 2.98 -8.07 -10.58
N LEU A 311 2.37 -7.49 -9.55
CA LEU A 311 2.83 -6.24 -8.94
C LEU A 311 4.17 -6.43 -8.24
N PHE A 312 4.97 -5.35 -8.18
CA PHE A 312 6.23 -5.40 -7.45
C PHE A 312 5.98 -5.69 -5.95
N PRO A 313 6.74 -6.63 -5.33
CA PRO A 313 6.60 -6.93 -3.91
C PRO A 313 6.92 -5.72 -3.04
N ALA A 314 5.91 -5.18 -2.33
CA ALA A 314 6.04 -3.97 -1.55
C ALA A 314 5.12 -3.93 -0.33
N LEU A 315 5.59 -3.27 0.73
CA LEU A 315 4.79 -2.92 1.90
C LEU A 315 4.58 -1.39 2.02
N THR A 316 4.95 -0.65 0.96
CA THR A 316 4.64 0.77 0.80
C THR A 316 3.87 0.92 -0.50
N LEU A 317 2.56 1.12 -0.38
CA LEU A 317 1.60 1.05 -1.47
C LEU A 317 1.11 2.47 -1.81
N GLY A 318 1.74 3.12 -2.79
CA GLY A 318 1.38 4.48 -3.19
C GLY A 318 -0.08 4.60 -3.61
N CYS A 319 -0.75 5.66 -3.20
CA CYS A 319 -2.19 5.87 -3.45
C CYS A 319 -2.46 6.84 -4.62
N GLY A 320 -1.42 7.28 -5.33
CA GLY A 320 -1.54 8.24 -6.42
C GLY A 320 -2.06 9.61 -5.96
N ALA A 321 -2.20 10.52 -6.89
CA ALA A 321 -2.69 11.87 -6.61
C ALA A 321 -4.12 11.86 -6.03
N VAL A 322 -4.97 10.93 -6.48
CA VAL A 322 -6.35 10.77 -5.98
C VAL A 322 -6.39 10.41 -4.50
N GLY A 323 -5.39 9.70 -3.99
CA GLY A 323 -5.22 9.35 -2.57
C GLY A 323 -4.28 10.31 -1.82
N GLY A 324 -3.89 11.43 -2.41
CA GLY A 324 -2.98 12.41 -1.81
C GLY A 324 -1.54 11.90 -1.65
N SER A 325 -1.13 10.92 -2.46
CA SER A 325 0.22 10.36 -2.46
C SER A 325 1.01 10.85 -3.67
N SER A 326 2.33 10.96 -3.54
CA SER A 326 3.24 11.41 -4.61
C SER A 326 3.43 10.37 -5.73
N THR A 327 2.98 9.14 -5.54
CA THR A 327 3.08 8.06 -6.53
C THR A 327 1.95 7.05 -6.37
N SER A 328 1.62 6.34 -7.45
CA SER A 328 0.69 5.19 -7.47
C SER A 328 1.39 3.84 -7.40
N ASN A 329 2.73 3.81 -7.37
CA ASN A 329 3.50 2.57 -7.46
C ASN A 329 3.45 1.72 -6.17
N ASN A 330 3.64 0.43 -6.33
CA ASN A 330 4.25 -0.40 -5.30
C ASN A 330 5.72 -0.01 -5.24
N ILE A 331 6.16 0.59 -4.13
CA ILE A 331 7.48 1.21 -4.06
C ILE A 331 8.58 0.16 -4.20
N SER A 332 9.48 0.40 -5.12
CA SER A 332 10.56 -0.47 -5.56
C SER A 332 11.92 0.23 -5.42
N PRO A 333 13.05 -0.45 -5.66
CA PRO A 333 14.34 0.22 -5.75
C PRO A 333 14.38 1.33 -6.81
N MET A 334 13.58 1.22 -7.87
CA MET A 334 13.51 2.22 -8.94
C MET A 334 12.94 3.56 -8.48
N ASP A 335 12.07 3.54 -7.46
CA ASP A 335 11.50 4.76 -6.86
C ASP A 335 12.51 5.46 -5.92
N LEU A 336 13.66 4.85 -5.66
CA LEU A 336 14.73 5.34 -4.79
C LEU A 336 15.99 5.77 -5.56
N ILE A 337 15.89 5.93 -6.86
CA ILE A 337 16.96 6.43 -7.72
C ILE A 337 16.52 7.70 -8.46
N ASN A 338 17.47 8.61 -8.66
CA ASN A 338 17.30 9.75 -9.54
C ASN A 338 17.81 9.38 -10.94
N LEU A 339 17.01 9.64 -11.98
CA LEU A 339 17.41 9.47 -13.36
C LEU A 339 18.13 10.76 -13.83
N ARG A 340 19.41 10.67 -14.10
CA ARG A 340 20.17 11.71 -14.78
C ARG A 340 20.07 11.50 -16.29
N ARG A 341 19.71 12.55 -17.00
CA ARG A 341 19.66 12.53 -18.47
C ARG A 341 20.96 13.06 -19.04
N VAL A 342 21.60 12.25 -19.88
CA VAL A 342 22.70 12.71 -20.72
C VAL A 342 22.09 12.97 -22.08
N ALA A 343 22.21 14.21 -22.53
CA ALA A 343 21.68 14.63 -23.83
C ALA A 343 22.84 15.08 -24.72
N TRP A 344 22.82 14.64 -25.97
CA TRP A 344 23.76 15.06 -27.00
C TRP A 344 23.15 16.18 -27.84
N GLY A 345 24.02 16.89 -28.58
CA GLY A 345 23.59 17.93 -29.50
C GLY A 345 22.63 17.39 -30.57
N THR A 346 21.79 18.26 -31.08
CA THR A 346 20.87 17.95 -32.16
C THR A 346 21.61 17.65 -33.48
N GLU A 347 20.92 17.07 -34.47
CA GLU A 347 21.47 16.78 -35.80
C GLU A 347 22.16 17.98 -36.47
N ALA A 348 21.67 19.20 -36.23
CA ALA A 348 22.33 20.41 -36.71
C ALA A 348 23.73 20.65 -36.16
N MET A 349 24.00 20.20 -34.92
CA MET A 349 25.36 20.22 -34.33
C MET A 349 26.23 19.08 -34.86
N GLN A 350 25.66 17.92 -35.12
CA GLN A 350 26.39 16.81 -35.73
C GLN A 350 26.81 17.13 -37.16
N GLN A 351 25.91 17.67 -37.98
CA GLN A 351 26.20 18.15 -39.35
C GLN A 351 27.28 19.24 -39.39
N LYS A 352 27.28 20.16 -38.42
CA LYS A 352 28.36 21.15 -38.29
C LYS A 352 29.70 20.52 -37.98
N GLN A 353 29.71 19.54 -37.09
CA GLN A 353 30.95 18.82 -36.67
C GLN A 353 31.49 17.97 -37.81
N GLU A 354 30.64 17.31 -38.60
CA GLU A 354 31.03 16.59 -39.82
C GLU A 354 31.57 17.53 -40.90
N HIS A 355 30.91 18.70 -41.09
CA HIS A 355 31.36 19.70 -42.02
C HIS A 355 32.71 20.31 -41.63
N ASP A 356 32.93 20.62 -40.36
CA ASP A 356 34.15 21.13 -39.83
C ASP A 356 35.29 20.08 -39.95
N SER A 357 35.02 18.81 -39.73
CA SER A 357 35.96 17.71 -39.92
C SER A 357 36.35 17.53 -41.38
N ALA A 358 35.37 17.54 -42.32
CA ALA A 358 35.63 17.48 -43.73
C ALA A 358 36.46 18.67 -44.26
N LEU A 359 36.18 19.87 -43.74
CA LEU A 359 36.97 21.07 -44.05
C LEU A 359 38.42 20.96 -43.55
N VAL A 360 38.62 20.43 -42.33
CA VAL A 360 39.97 20.19 -41.77
C VAL A 360 40.74 19.18 -42.62
N GLU A 361 40.13 18.06 -43.01
CA GLU A 361 40.73 17.05 -43.87
C GLU A 361 41.11 17.64 -45.24
N MET A 362 40.21 18.40 -45.88
CA MET A 362 40.46 19.05 -47.18
C MET A 362 41.63 20.07 -47.07
N LEU A 363 41.66 20.84 -46.00
CA LEU A 363 42.77 21.80 -45.78
C LEU A 363 44.09 21.08 -45.49
N THR A 364 44.09 19.99 -44.73
CA THR A 364 45.26 19.17 -44.48
C THR A 364 45.84 18.60 -45.76
N GLN A 365 44.96 18.05 -46.61
CA GLN A 365 45.35 17.49 -47.90
C GLN A 365 45.97 18.54 -48.82
N LYS A 366 45.36 19.75 -48.94
CA LYS A 366 45.91 20.86 -49.71
C LYS A 366 47.27 21.36 -49.17
N ILE A 367 47.48 21.34 -47.89
CA ILE A 367 48.78 21.70 -47.28
C ILE A 367 49.83 20.64 -47.64
N LEU A 368 49.51 19.36 -47.55
CA LEU A 368 50.39 18.27 -47.90
C LEU A 368 50.80 18.29 -49.39
N GLU A 369 49.83 18.59 -50.28
CA GLU A 369 50.10 18.74 -51.73
C GLU A 369 50.99 19.94 -52.05
N ARG A 370 51.11 20.96 -51.19
CA ARG A 370 51.97 22.14 -51.37
C ARG A 370 53.35 21.98 -50.74
N LEU A 371 53.52 21.04 -49.87
CA LEU A 371 54.80 20.76 -49.16
C LEU A 371 55.57 19.60 -49.77
N GLY A 372 55.02 18.85 -50.68
CA GLY A 372 55.65 17.81 -51.49
C GLY A 372 55.94 18.31 -52.93
#